data_1399589f06fc17976dbb7bd21bf5e738
#
_entry.id   1399589f06fc17976dbb7bd21bf5e738
#
_cell.length_a   1.000
_cell.length_b   1.000
_cell.length_c   1.000
_cell.angle_alpha   90.00
_cell.angle_beta   90.00
_cell.angle_gamma   90.00
#
_symmetry.space_group_name_H-M   'P 1'
#
loop_
_entity.id
_entity.type
_entity.pdbx_description
1 polymer ?
#
loop_
_entity_poly.entity_id
_entity_poly.type
_entity_poly.pdbx_seq_one_letter_code
_entity_poly.pdbx_strand_id
1 'polypeptide(L)'
;MVAENDAPLATAFTISVDYRQGLTTGISAEERCSTVRALANSNVAAEDFVRPGHIFPLVAKEGGVLMRSGHTEAAVDLCRLAGLTE
;
A
#
# COMPACT_ATOMS: atom_id res chain seq x y z
N MET A 1 8.73 0.13 -6.65
CA MET A 1 9.44 -0.03 -5.37
C MET A 1 10.75 0.73 -5.38
N VAL A 2 11.12 1.34 -4.28
CA VAL A 2 12.38 2.09 -4.18
C VAL A 2 13.56 1.12 -4.12
N ALA A 3 14.58 1.35 -4.97
CA ALA A 3 15.73 0.45 -5.05
C ALA A 3 16.64 0.51 -3.83
N GLU A 4 16.79 1.71 -3.25
CA GLU A 4 17.56 1.92 -2.02
C GLU A 4 16.64 2.47 -0.94
N ASN A 5 16.88 2.07 0.29
CA ASN A 5 16.01 2.43 1.40
C ASN A 5 16.83 2.79 2.63
N ASP A 6 16.78 4.05 3.04
CA ASP A 6 17.52 4.57 4.19
C ASP A 6 16.74 4.45 5.51
N ALA A 7 15.50 3.96 5.47
CA ALA A 7 14.69 3.85 6.68
C ALA A 7 15.28 2.85 7.67
N PRO A 8 15.24 3.13 8.97
CA PRO A 8 15.55 2.12 9.98
C PRO A 8 14.63 0.92 9.76
N LEU A 9 15.06 -0.28 9.93
CA LEU A 9 14.30 -1.51 9.65
C LEU A 9 14.01 -1.73 8.16
N ALA A 10 14.60 -0.92 7.27
CA ALA A 10 14.52 -1.12 5.82
C ALA A 10 13.07 -1.26 5.30
N THR A 11 12.18 -0.34 5.70
CA THR A 11 10.81 -0.31 5.19
C THR A 11 10.80 -0.15 3.68
N ALA A 12 10.15 -1.06 2.97
CA ALA A 12 10.14 -1.07 1.52
C ALA A 12 8.99 -0.21 0.99
N PHE A 13 9.29 1.04 0.69
CA PHE A 13 8.32 1.96 0.07
C PHE A 13 8.18 1.68 -1.41
N THR A 14 6.95 1.78 -1.90
CA THR A 14 6.67 1.74 -3.33
C THR A 14 6.58 3.15 -3.89
N ILE A 15 6.32 3.27 -5.19
CA ILE A 15 5.94 4.55 -5.79
C ILE A 15 4.57 4.96 -5.26
N SER A 16 4.38 6.28 -5.08
CA SER A 16 3.10 6.80 -4.61
C SER A 16 2.05 6.73 -5.72
N VAL A 17 0.79 6.49 -5.34
CA VAL A 17 -0.32 6.37 -6.28
C VAL A 17 -1.58 7.06 -5.77
N ASP A 18 -2.48 7.39 -6.70
CA ASP A 18 -3.85 7.81 -6.41
C ASP A 18 -4.77 7.11 -7.40
N TYR A 19 -5.97 6.72 -6.93
CA TYR A 19 -6.96 6.11 -7.81
C TYR A 19 -7.48 7.16 -8.80
N ARG A 20 -7.47 6.83 -10.08
CA ARG A 20 -7.78 7.78 -11.15
C ARG A 20 -9.25 8.18 -11.19
N GLN A 21 -10.15 7.26 -10.91
CA GLN A 21 -11.59 7.51 -10.99
C GLN A 21 -12.06 8.45 -9.88
N GLY A 22 -12.69 9.56 -10.24
CA GLY A 22 -13.16 10.56 -9.29
C GLY A 22 -12.07 11.42 -8.68
N LEU A 23 -10.85 11.36 -9.22
CA LEU A 23 -9.70 12.08 -8.68
C LEU A 23 -9.79 13.57 -8.97
N THR A 24 -9.54 14.39 -7.94
CA THR A 24 -9.32 15.83 -8.06
C THR A 24 -7.91 16.15 -7.56
N THR A 25 -7.75 16.52 -6.28
CA THR A 25 -6.43 16.80 -5.71
C THR A 25 -5.71 15.55 -5.20
N GLY A 26 -6.45 14.51 -4.83
CA GLY A 26 -5.92 13.27 -4.30
C GLY A 26 -5.63 13.29 -2.79
N ILE A 27 -5.82 14.42 -2.11
CA ILE A 27 -5.44 14.57 -0.71
C ILE A 27 -6.60 14.60 0.27
N SER A 28 -7.85 14.67 -0.19
CA SER A 28 -9.00 14.61 0.70
C SER A 28 -9.11 13.22 1.32
N ALA A 29 -9.73 13.13 2.50
CA ALA A 29 -9.93 11.85 3.17
C ALA A 29 -10.72 10.87 2.29
N GLU A 30 -11.73 11.37 1.58
CA GLU A 30 -12.53 10.57 0.67
C GLU A 30 -11.71 10.01 -0.48
N GLU A 31 -10.89 10.83 -1.12
CA GLU A 31 -10.02 10.40 -2.23
C GLU A 31 -8.96 9.39 -1.76
N ARG A 32 -8.36 9.64 -0.60
CA ARG A 32 -7.39 8.71 -0.01
C ARG A 32 -8.04 7.37 0.31
N CYS A 33 -9.26 7.39 0.86
CA CYS A 33 -10.03 6.19 1.12
C CYS A 33 -10.34 5.42 -0.18
N SER A 34 -10.73 6.13 -1.23
CA SER A 34 -10.99 5.53 -2.54
C SER A 34 -9.76 4.83 -3.10
N THR A 35 -8.58 5.46 -2.98
CA THR A 35 -7.32 4.88 -3.42
C THR A 35 -6.99 3.60 -2.66
N VAL A 36 -7.12 3.61 -1.34
CA VAL A 36 -6.84 2.43 -0.50
C VAL A 36 -7.79 1.29 -0.84
N ARG A 37 -9.08 1.57 -1.01
CA ARG A 37 -10.07 0.56 -1.40
C ARG A 37 -9.77 -0.03 -2.77
N ALA A 38 -9.36 0.82 -3.72
CA ALA A 38 -8.99 0.36 -5.06
C ALA A 38 -7.76 -0.55 -5.03
N LEU A 39 -6.76 -0.22 -4.19
CA LEU A 39 -5.57 -1.07 -4.04
C LEU A 39 -5.90 -2.47 -3.52
N ALA A 40 -6.92 -2.58 -2.67
CA ALA A 40 -7.37 -3.87 -2.14
C ALA A 40 -8.27 -4.65 -3.10
N ASN A 41 -8.71 -4.03 -4.20
CA ASN A 41 -9.63 -4.65 -5.15
C ASN A 41 -8.85 -5.40 -6.24
N SER A 42 -9.05 -6.70 -6.36
CA SER A 42 -8.36 -7.54 -7.34
C SER A 42 -8.76 -7.26 -8.80
N ASN A 43 -9.88 -6.54 -9.02
CA ASN A 43 -10.36 -6.21 -10.37
C ASN A 43 -9.79 -4.90 -10.92
N VAL A 44 -8.93 -4.23 -10.15
CA VAL A 44 -8.33 -2.95 -10.53
C VAL A 44 -6.93 -3.21 -11.09
N ALA A 45 -6.60 -2.54 -12.20
CA ALA A 45 -5.31 -2.68 -12.88
C ALA A 45 -4.40 -1.49 -12.59
N ALA A 46 -3.11 -1.63 -12.88
CA ALA A 46 -2.13 -0.57 -12.66
C ALA A 46 -2.47 0.73 -13.40
N GLU A 47 -3.08 0.65 -14.57
CA GLU A 47 -3.49 1.79 -15.38
C GLU A 47 -4.63 2.61 -14.76
N ASP A 48 -5.30 2.06 -13.75
CA ASP A 48 -6.36 2.77 -13.02
C ASP A 48 -5.81 3.73 -11.97
N PHE A 49 -4.49 3.78 -11.81
CA PHE A 49 -3.82 4.64 -10.84
C PHE A 49 -2.96 5.70 -11.53
N VAL A 50 -2.95 6.88 -10.91
CA VAL A 50 -2.05 7.98 -11.29
C VAL A 50 -0.75 7.83 -10.49
N ARG A 51 0.39 8.02 -11.14
CA ARG A 51 1.73 7.95 -10.52
C ARG A 51 2.57 9.13 -10.97
N PRO A 52 3.16 9.90 -10.05
CA PRO A 52 3.06 9.77 -8.60
C PRO A 52 1.72 10.25 -8.04
N GLY A 53 1.43 9.87 -6.78
CA GLY A 53 0.22 10.28 -6.07
C GLY A 53 0.52 10.59 -4.61
N HIS A 54 -0.45 10.36 -3.72
CA HIS A 54 -0.35 10.71 -2.30
C HIS A 54 -0.37 9.51 -1.36
N ILE A 55 -0.70 8.32 -1.86
CA ILE A 55 -0.69 7.09 -1.08
C ILE A 55 0.54 6.27 -1.46
N PHE A 56 1.28 5.84 -0.44
CA PHE A 56 2.49 5.03 -0.61
C PHE A 56 2.25 3.61 -0.11
N PRO A 57 1.89 2.66 -0.99
CA PRO A 57 1.85 1.27 -0.59
C PRO A 57 3.21 0.80 -0.08
N LEU A 58 3.20 -0.07 0.91
CA LEU A 58 4.42 -0.64 1.48
C LEU A 58 4.46 -2.14 1.18
N VAL A 59 5.67 -2.64 0.95
CA VAL A 59 5.87 -4.08 0.73
C VAL A 59 6.23 -4.73 2.06
N ALA A 60 5.41 -5.68 2.52
CA ALA A 60 5.70 -6.45 3.71
C ALA A 60 6.79 -7.49 3.43
N LYS A 61 7.64 -7.75 4.42
CA LYS A 61 8.67 -8.77 4.32
C LYS A 61 8.00 -10.15 4.20
N GLU A 62 8.45 -10.95 3.25
CA GLU A 62 8.00 -12.33 3.13
C GLU A 62 8.35 -13.09 4.42
N GLY A 63 7.41 -13.89 4.93
CA GLY A 63 7.56 -14.54 6.22
C GLY A 63 6.93 -13.78 7.39
N GLY A 64 6.44 -12.55 7.18
CA GLY A 64 5.69 -11.76 8.15
C GLY A 64 6.52 -11.30 9.33
N VAL A 65 5.90 -11.20 10.49
CA VAL A 65 6.54 -10.67 11.71
C VAL A 65 7.69 -11.52 12.21
N LEU A 66 7.76 -12.79 11.83
CA LEU A 66 8.86 -13.66 12.20
C LEU A 66 10.15 -13.29 11.47
N MET A 67 10.03 -12.65 10.30
CA MET A 67 11.18 -12.19 9.53
C MET A 67 11.51 -10.72 9.81
N ARG A 68 10.51 -9.91 10.08
CA ARG A 68 10.69 -8.51 10.41
C ARG A 68 9.55 -8.04 11.33
N SER A 69 9.90 -7.57 12.52
CA SER A 69 8.95 -7.14 13.55
C SER A 69 8.49 -5.70 13.30
N GLY A 70 7.78 -5.46 12.19
CA GLY A 70 7.28 -4.13 11.83
C GLY A 70 5.76 -4.07 11.78
N HIS A 71 5.20 -2.85 11.78
CA HIS A 71 3.76 -2.65 11.68
C HIS A 71 3.21 -3.16 10.34
N THR A 72 3.97 -3.00 9.27
CA THR A 72 3.58 -3.48 7.94
C THR A 72 3.37 -4.99 7.94
N GLU A 73 4.33 -5.75 8.48
CA GLU A 73 4.24 -7.19 8.56
C GLU A 73 3.14 -7.64 9.49
N ALA A 74 2.95 -6.95 10.62
CA ALA A 74 1.86 -7.25 11.54
C ALA A 74 0.49 -7.06 10.89
N ALA A 75 0.31 -5.99 10.12
CA ALA A 75 -0.94 -5.72 9.41
C ALA A 75 -1.23 -6.82 8.39
N VAL A 76 -0.25 -7.25 7.62
CA VAL A 76 -0.39 -8.32 6.64
C VAL A 76 -0.76 -9.63 7.34
N ASP A 77 -0.07 -9.98 8.42
CA ASP A 77 -0.36 -11.21 9.17
C ASP A 77 -1.77 -11.20 9.74
N LEU A 78 -2.23 -10.07 10.29
CA LEU A 78 -3.58 -9.95 10.81
C LEU A 78 -4.62 -10.13 9.71
N CYS A 79 -4.40 -9.57 8.53
CA CYS A 79 -5.31 -9.75 7.39
C CYS A 79 -5.36 -11.22 6.96
N ARG A 80 -4.23 -11.90 6.89
CA ARG A 80 -4.17 -13.32 6.56
C ARG A 80 -4.93 -14.18 7.55
N LEU A 81 -4.73 -13.93 8.84
CA LEU A 81 -5.42 -14.66 9.90
C LEU A 81 -6.93 -14.43 9.87
N ALA A 82 -7.36 -13.23 9.48
CA ALA A 82 -8.77 -12.88 9.35
C ALA A 82 -9.40 -13.32 8.02
N GLY A 83 -8.60 -13.81 7.09
CA GLY A 83 -9.07 -14.18 5.76
C GLY A 83 -9.37 -12.98 4.86
N LEU A 84 -8.77 -11.83 5.16
CA LEU A 84 -8.95 -10.59 4.40
C LEU A 84 -7.80 -10.38 3.41
N THR A 85 -8.04 -9.52 2.42
CA THR A 85 -7.00 -9.08 1.49
C THR A 85 -5.96 -8.24 2.21
N GLU A 86 -4.69 -8.59 2.03
CA GLU A 86 -3.55 -7.89 2.61
C GLU A 86 -3.08 -6.68 1.79
#